data_ccc81434c1f264e1ec8445689c5845b6
#
_entry.id   ccc81434c1f264e1ec8445689c5845b6
#
_cell.length_a   1.000
_cell.length_b   1.000
_cell.length_c   1.000
_cell.angle_alpha   90.00
_cell.angle_beta   90.00
_cell.angle_gamma   90.00
#
_symmetry.space_group_name_H-M   'P 1'
#
loop_
_entity.id
_entity.type
_entity.pdbx_description
1 polymer ?
#
loop_
_entity_poly.entity_id
_entity_poly.type
_entity_poly.pdbx_seq_one_letter_code
_entity_poly.pdbx_strand_id
1 'polypeptide(L)'
;TYFVLLIATSSFFFWWKGAKQIWPDLLIKNHHDLITTSNHTLHNSLGSNAENFLTLAIQLSIAVLVIACPCALGLATPTVITVASGKAAKKGVLFKGGDKIEMASKINHIIFDKTGTLTKGKPFIIDYLNTADKLFLLKISASLESQSRHPIASALVNEAKKQNLSLLRIKNIHTESGRGISGELDSIDGEINIGSVEWLNSKGVIIDRKSKEILETEENKSHSVIGVCINKKLLGFILLGDLLREDSINSVQKLRENNYQIKILSGDRQETVVELAKKLDIPEAEIKWDLLPEMKLKIIENLKKSNKVAMIGDGINDAPALAASNLGIAVGSGTQIAKANADVVLMGDQLSGLPYSLSLAKRTIGKIKQNLFWAFGYNLIAIPIAGGILFPKYGILLTPSIAALLMATSSITVVINALSLE
;
A
#
# COMPACT_ATOMS: atom_id res chain seq x y z
N THR A 1 21.39 -27.23 2.83
CA THR A 1 21.43 -28.52 3.62
C THR A 1 22.67 -29.33 3.25
N TYR A 2 22.92 -29.68 1.97
CA TYR A 2 24.08 -30.48 1.55
C TYR A 2 25.43 -29.90 1.97
N PHE A 3 25.61 -28.56 1.86
CA PHE A 3 26.84 -27.88 2.28
C PHE A 3 27.13 -28.02 3.77
N VAL A 4 26.11 -27.91 4.62
CA VAL A 4 26.24 -28.08 6.08
C VAL A 4 26.62 -29.52 6.44
N LEU A 5 25.96 -30.49 5.81
CA LEU A 5 26.30 -31.91 5.99
C LEU A 5 27.74 -32.20 5.56
N LEU A 6 28.19 -31.58 4.46
CA LEU A 6 29.57 -31.71 3.99
C LEU A 6 30.57 -31.13 5.01
N ILE A 7 30.31 -29.96 5.57
CA ILE A 7 31.16 -29.36 6.61
C ILE A 7 31.20 -30.22 7.86
N ALA A 8 30.03 -30.66 8.35
CA ALA A 8 29.95 -31.49 9.54
C ALA A 8 30.68 -32.85 9.35
N THR A 9 30.50 -33.50 8.20
CA THR A 9 31.17 -34.75 7.85
C THR A 9 32.67 -34.55 7.70
N SER A 10 33.10 -33.45 7.03
CA SER A 10 34.51 -33.10 6.92
C SER A 10 35.16 -32.82 8.28
N SER A 11 34.45 -32.08 9.16
CA SER A 11 34.88 -31.85 10.55
C SER A 11 35.03 -33.18 11.31
N PHE A 12 34.05 -34.06 11.19
CA PHE A 12 34.13 -35.38 11.83
C PHE A 12 35.36 -36.17 11.43
N PHE A 13 35.60 -36.38 10.13
CA PHE A 13 36.75 -37.17 9.66
C PHE A 13 38.08 -36.47 9.96
N PHE A 14 38.14 -35.14 9.89
CA PHE A 14 39.32 -34.36 10.27
C PHE A 14 39.69 -34.63 11.74
N TRP A 15 38.75 -34.47 12.69
CA TRP A 15 39.00 -34.66 14.10
C TRP A 15 39.19 -36.10 14.50
N TRP A 16 38.53 -37.06 13.86
CA TRP A 16 38.67 -38.48 14.13
C TRP A 16 40.04 -39.06 13.73
N LYS A 17 40.51 -38.71 12.51
CA LYS A 17 41.73 -39.30 11.92
C LYS A 17 42.84 -38.25 11.75
N GLY A 18 42.54 -37.08 11.21
CA GLY A 18 43.49 -36.05 10.83
C GLY A 18 44.14 -35.35 12.04
N ALA A 19 43.35 -34.96 13.04
CA ALA A 19 43.83 -34.25 14.19
C ALA A 19 44.77 -35.14 15.04
N LYS A 20 44.54 -36.43 15.09
CA LYS A 20 45.43 -37.38 15.78
C LYS A 20 46.83 -37.44 15.18
N GLN A 21 46.95 -37.22 13.86
CA GLN A 21 48.26 -37.19 13.19
C GLN A 21 48.97 -35.84 13.37
N ILE A 22 48.23 -34.72 13.38
CA ILE A 22 48.79 -33.37 13.46
C ILE A 22 49.10 -32.98 14.90
N TRP A 23 48.27 -33.35 15.85
CA TRP A 23 48.38 -33.01 17.27
C TRP A 23 48.17 -34.25 18.17
N PRO A 24 49.09 -35.19 18.25
CA PRO A 24 48.93 -36.42 19.00
C PRO A 24 48.72 -36.19 20.50
N ASP A 25 49.33 -35.14 21.06
CA ASP A 25 49.31 -34.79 22.49
C ASP A 25 48.23 -33.76 22.86
N LEU A 26 47.36 -33.36 21.91
CA LEU A 26 46.39 -32.29 22.11
C LEU A 26 45.42 -32.55 23.28
N LEU A 27 44.97 -33.78 23.44
CA LEU A 27 44.03 -34.16 24.48
C LEU A 27 44.72 -34.26 25.85
N ILE A 28 45.98 -34.63 25.89
CA ILE A 28 46.76 -34.74 27.14
C ILE A 28 47.04 -33.33 27.69
N LYS A 29 47.45 -32.38 26.87
CA LYS A 29 47.78 -31.01 27.25
C LYS A 29 46.59 -30.23 27.79
N ASN A 30 45.41 -30.35 27.15
CA ASN A 30 44.18 -29.67 27.59
C ASN A 30 43.50 -30.32 28.81
N HIS A 31 43.83 -31.56 29.14
CA HIS A 31 43.33 -32.25 30.33
C HIS A 31 43.93 -31.66 31.60
N HIS A 32 45.19 -31.18 31.56
CA HIS A 32 45.87 -30.57 32.72
C HIS A 32 45.27 -29.23 33.15
N ASP A 33 44.82 -28.41 32.19
CA ASP A 33 44.22 -27.10 32.47
C ASP A 33 42.77 -27.18 32.97
N LEU A 34 42.02 -28.25 32.63
CA LEU A 34 40.63 -28.46 33.06
C LEU A 34 40.52 -29.08 34.47
N ILE A 35 41.54 -29.81 34.94
CA ILE A 35 41.55 -30.47 36.26
C ILE A 35 41.77 -29.45 37.41
N THR A 36 42.34 -28.30 37.14
CA THR A 36 42.56 -27.27 38.15
C THR A 36 41.31 -26.55 38.62
N THR A 37 40.20 -26.70 37.94
CA THR A 37 38.92 -26.00 38.20
C THR A 37 37.77 -26.88 38.71
N SER A 38 37.90 -28.20 38.76
CA SER A 38 36.79 -29.07 39.21
C SER A 38 37.33 -30.27 40.02
N ASN A 39 37.28 -30.17 41.33
CA ASN A 39 37.55 -31.26 42.25
C ASN A 39 36.51 -32.38 42.14
N HIS A 40 37.04 -33.64 42.07
CA HIS A 40 36.40 -34.92 42.39
C HIS A 40 35.28 -35.44 41.46
N THR A 41 35.57 -36.64 40.98
CA THR A 41 34.67 -37.72 40.48
C THR A 41 34.66 -38.06 38.99
N LEU A 42 35.82 -38.19 38.33
CA LEU A 42 35.87 -38.86 37.03
C LEU A 42 37.20 -39.57 36.73
N HIS A 43 37.63 -40.40 37.72
CA HIS A 43 38.97 -41.07 37.64
C HIS A 43 38.98 -42.44 36.95
N ASN A 44 37.89 -42.98 36.40
CA ASN A 44 37.86 -44.41 35.97
C ASN A 44 37.22 -44.68 34.57
N SER A 45 37.30 -43.77 33.60
CA SER A 45 36.87 -44.08 32.24
C SER A 45 37.72 -43.44 31.13
N LEU A 46 39.05 -43.53 31.28
CA LEU A 46 39.98 -43.20 30.21
C LEU A 46 40.13 -44.39 29.27
N GLY A 47 39.20 -44.57 28.36
CA GLY A 47 39.36 -45.42 27.21
C GLY A 47 40.55 -44.96 26.35
N SER A 48 40.97 -45.83 25.41
CA SER A 48 42.13 -45.59 24.54
C SER A 48 42.13 -44.21 23.90
N ASN A 49 43.29 -43.59 23.63
CA ASN A 49 43.42 -42.30 22.91
C ASN A 49 42.56 -42.19 21.63
N ALA A 50 42.23 -43.33 21.04
CA ALA A 50 41.36 -43.42 19.84
C ALA A 50 39.87 -43.13 20.18
N GLU A 51 39.36 -43.57 21.34
CA GLU A 51 37.99 -43.34 21.79
C GLU A 51 37.78 -41.88 22.15
N ASN A 52 38.83 -41.23 22.72
CA ASN A 52 38.76 -39.80 23.08
C ASN A 52 38.70 -38.89 21.84
N PHE A 53 39.44 -39.18 20.76
CA PHE A 53 39.35 -38.42 19.50
C PHE A 53 38.03 -38.69 18.76
N LEU A 54 37.46 -39.90 18.85
CA LEU A 54 36.14 -40.16 18.31
C LEU A 54 35.06 -39.38 19.04
N THR A 55 35.11 -39.33 20.37
CA THR A 55 34.15 -38.53 21.17
C THR A 55 34.23 -37.05 20.80
N LEU A 56 35.45 -36.51 20.71
CA LEU A 56 35.66 -35.11 20.26
C LEU A 56 35.13 -34.86 18.88
N ALA A 57 35.40 -35.72 17.93
CA ALA A 57 34.90 -35.63 16.53
C ALA A 57 33.38 -35.61 16.50
N ILE A 58 32.71 -36.48 17.25
CA ILE A 58 31.25 -36.53 17.36
C ILE A 58 30.72 -35.20 17.96
N GLN A 59 31.28 -34.73 19.08
CA GLN A 59 30.85 -33.50 19.73
C GLN A 59 30.94 -32.26 18.80
N LEU A 60 32.08 -32.10 18.11
CA LEU A 60 32.30 -30.98 17.21
C LEU A 60 31.37 -31.08 15.97
N SER A 61 31.18 -32.26 15.44
CA SER A 61 30.26 -32.46 14.30
C SER A 61 28.82 -32.17 14.67
N ILE A 62 28.37 -32.57 15.85
CA ILE A 62 27.05 -32.24 16.37
C ILE A 62 26.93 -30.75 16.60
N ALA A 63 27.95 -30.09 17.19
CA ALA A 63 27.97 -28.66 17.41
C ALA A 63 27.85 -27.87 16.09
N VAL A 64 28.56 -28.30 15.03
CA VAL A 64 28.45 -27.75 13.67
C VAL A 64 27.04 -27.91 13.12
N LEU A 65 26.44 -29.10 13.23
CA LEU A 65 25.09 -29.36 12.76
C LEU A 65 24.03 -28.49 13.46
N VAL A 66 24.17 -28.35 14.79
CA VAL A 66 23.26 -27.50 15.60
C VAL A 66 23.36 -26.03 15.20
N ILE A 67 24.59 -25.47 15.13
CA ILE A 67 24.79 -24.06 14.77
C ILE A 67 24.39 -23.75 13.34
N ALA A 68 24.63 -24.68 12.43
CA ALA A 68 24.31 -24.47 11.02
C ALA A 68 22.79 -24.54 10.71
N CYS A 69 21.96 -24.84 11.72
CA CYS A 69 20.50 -24.71 11.56
C CYS A 69 20.12 -23.25 11.23
N PRO A 70 19.47 -22.97 10.11
CA PRO A 70 19.10 -21.61 9.70
C PRO A 70 17.81 -21.11 10.39
N CYS A 71 17.62 -21.40 11.69
CA CYS A 71 16.36 -21.11 12.40
C CYS A 71 16.08 -19.62 12.45
N ALA A 72 17.08 -18.78 12.73
CA ALA A 72 16.96 -17.33 12.70
C ALA A 72 16.60 -16.79 11.31
N LEU A 73 17.13 -17.40 10.24
CA LEU A 73 16.83 -17.06 8.86
C LEU A 73 15.35 -17.31 8.52
N GLY A 74 14.78 -18.42 8.99
CA GLY A 74 13.37 -18.76 8.80
C GLY A 74 12.42 -17.77 9.47
N LEU A 75 12.84 -17.11 10.57
CA LEU A 75 12.06 -16.12 11.29
C LEU A 75 12.29 -14.68 10.80
N ALA A 76 13.42 -14.41 10.15
CA ALA A 76 13.86 -13.06 9.78
C ALA A 76 12.84 -12.26 8.96
N THR A 77 12.20 -12.88 7.97
CA THR A 77 11.24 -12.22 7.08
C THR A 77 9.81 -12.26 7.63
N PRO A 78 9.23 -13.42 8.01
CA PRO A 78 7.82 -13.47 8.39
C PRO A 78 7.51 -12.66 9.65
N THR A 79 8.42 -12.62 10.62
CA THR A 79 8.21 -11.85 11.85
C THR A 79 8.13 -10.34 11.57
N VAL A 80 9.04 -9.82 10.75
CA VAL A 80 9.04 -8.38 10.39
C VAL A 80 7.79 -8.02 9.59
N ILE A 81 7.38 -8.87 8.64
CA ILE A 81 6.16 -8.67 7.85
C ILE A 81 4.92 -8.66 8.76
N THR A 82 4.83 -9.58 9.71
CA THR A 82 3.69 -9.65 10.65
C THR A 82 3.61 -8.39 11.51
N VAL A 83 4.75 -7.94 12.05
CA VAL A 83 4.81 -6.68 12.84
C VAL A 83 4.43 -5.49 11.98
N ALA A 84 4.95 -5.39 10.75
CA ALA A 84 4.64 -4.32 9.82
C ALA A 84 3.15 -4.28 9.47
N SER A 85 2.56 -5.44 9.11
CA SER A 85 1.13 -5.56 8.81
C SER A 85 0.26 -5.15 10.00
N GLY A 86 0.64 -5.56 11.22
CA GLY A 86 -0.07 -5.16 12.44
C GLY A 86 0.01 -3.65 12.71
N LYS A 87 1.19 -3.03 12.49
CA LYS A 87 1.35 -1.56 12.62
C LYS A 87 0.58 -0.80 11.54
N ALA A 88 0.60 -1.28 10.30
CA ALA A 88 -0.17 -0.72 9.20
C ALA A 88 -1.68 -0.76 9.51
N ALA A 89 -2.18 -1.91 9.95
CA ALA A 89 -3.60 -2.10 10.29
C ALA A 89 -4.08 -1.15 11.40
N LYS A 90 -3.25 -0.92 12.44
CA LYS A 90 -3.53 0.07 13.50
C LYS A 90 -3.65 1.51 12.98
N LYS A 91 -3.06 1.81 11.83
CA LYS A 91 -3.16 3.12 11.14
C LYS A 91 -4.17 3.10 9.99
N GLY A 92 -5.03 2.10 9.94
CA GLY A 92 -6.05 1.98 8.89
C GLY A 92 -5.51 1.62 7.52
N VAL A 93 -4.35 0.98 7.43
CA VAL A 93 -3.75 0.52 6.17
C VAL A 93 -3.71 -0.99 6.14
N LEU A 94 -4.33 -1.60 5.14
CA LEU A 94 -4.36 -3.05 4.95
C LEU A 94 -3.55 -3.44 3.71
N PHE A 95 -2.44 -4.15 3.92
CA PHE A 95 -1.69 -4.82 2.85
C PHE A 95 -2.24 -6.23 2.63
N LYS A 96 -2.46 -6.62 1.37
CA LYS A 96 -2.96 -7.97 1.04
C LYS A 96 -1.87 -9.04 0.96
N GLY A 97 -0.68 -8.77 1.43
CA GLY A 97 0.42 -9.72 1.47
C GLY A 97 1.78 -9.08 1.73
N GLY A 98 2.76 -9.89 2.10
CA GLY A 98 4.12 -9.42 2.31
C GLY A 98 4.82 -8.97 1.03
N ASP A 99 4.49 -9.56 -0.11
CA ASP A 99 4.92 -9.15 -1.44
C ASP A 99 4.47 -7.72 -1.79
N LYS A 100 3.29 -7.30 -1.30
CA LYS A 100 2.79 -5.94 -1.48
C LYS A 100 3.54 -4.92 -0.63
N ILE A 101 4.00 -5.30 0.58
CA ILE A 101 4.91 -4.48 1.39
C ILE A 101 6.25 -4.33 0.67
N GLU A 102 6.79 -5.41 0.10
CA GLU A 102 8.02 -5.34 -0.68
C GLU A 102 7.86 -4.44 -1.90
N MET A 103 6.77 -4.59 -2.67
CA MET A 103 6.49 -3.73 -3.82
C MET A 103 6.33 -2.26 -3.41
N ALA A 104 5.60 -1.96 -2.33
CA ALA A 104 5.43 -0.61 -1.79
C ALA A 104 6.76 0.07 -1.45
N SER A 105 7.76 -0.69 -0.99
CA SER A 105 9.09 -0.15 -0.71
C SER A 105 9.87 0.29 -1.95
N LYS A 106 9.51 -0.23 -3.13
CA LYS A 106 10.19 0.02 -4.42
C LYS A 106 9.52 1.11 -5.24
N ILE A 107 8.33 1.57 -4.85
CA ILE A 107 7.58 2.60 -5.57
C ILE A 107 8.39 3.89 -5.65
N ASN A 108 8.37 4.53 -6.83
CA ASN A 108 8.99 5.84 -7.08
C ASN A 108 8.03 6.81 -7.78
N HIS A 109 6.99 6.31 -8.46
CA HIS A 109 5.95 7.12 -9.11
C HIS A 109 4.59 6.82 -8.49
N ILE A 110 3.84 7.88 -8.21
CA ILE A 110 2.51 7.83 -7.61
C ILE A 110 1.54 8.53 -8.54
N ILE A 111 0.51 7.82 -8.94
CA ILE A 111 -0.56 8.34 -9.79
C ILE A 111 -1.83 8.40 -8.97
N PHE A 112 -2.43 9.58 -8.90
CA PHE A 112 -3.72 9.79 -8.28
C PHE A 112 -4.82 9.90 -9.34
N ASP A 113 -5.93 9.21 -9.12
CA ASP A 113 -7.20 9.69 -9.65
C ASP A 113 -7.68 10.92 -8.89
N LYS A 114 -8.55 11.73 -9.49
CA LYS A 114 -9.10 12.93 -8.83
C LYS A 114 -10.28 12.55 -7.93
N THR A 115 -11.34 12.05 -8.56
CA THR A 115 -12.67 11.94 -7.96
C THR A 115 -12.75 10.77 -7.00
N GLY A 116 -13.19 11.01 -5.76
CA GLY A 116 -13.26 9.98 -4.71
C GLY A 116 -11.90 9.59 -4.12
N THR A 117 -10.79 10.10 -4.66
CA THR A 117 -9.41 9.83 -4.22
C THR A 117 -8.79 11.05 -3.56
N LEU A 118 -8.43 12.07 -4.33
CA LEU A 118 -7.97 13.36 -3.78
C LEU A 118 -9.14 14.19 -3.25
N THR A 119 -10.33 13.99 -3.80
CA THR A 119 -11.59 14.59 -3.37
C THR A 119 -12.43 13.57 -2.61
N LYS A 120 -13.48 14.04 -1.92
CA LYS A 120 -14.40 13.20 -1.15
C LYS A 120 -15.32 12.35 -2.03
N GLY A 121 -15.40 12.64 -3.35
CA GLY A 121 -16.35 11.99 -4.27
C GLY A 121 -17.80 12.24 -3.89
N LYS A 122 -18.06 13.29 -3.12
CA LYS A 122 -19.38 13.73 -2.65
C LYS A 122 -19.63 15.13 -3.19
N PRO A 123 -20.21 15.25 -4.39
CA PRO A 123 -20.51 16.54 -4.95
C PRO A 123 -21.42 17.33 -4.02
N PHE A 124 -21.28 18.64 -4.02
CA PHE A 124 -22.16 19.59 -3.32
C PHE A 124 -22.50 20.75 -4.23
N ILE A 125 -23.59 21.41 -3.96
CA ILE A 125 -24.02 22.58 -4.73
C ILE A 125 -23.23 23.79 -4.26
N ILE A 126 -22.53 24.45 -5.21
CA ILE A 126 -21.80 25.69 -4.96
C ILE A 126 -22.73 26.87 -5.15
N ASP A 127 -23.40 26.96 -6.31
CA ASP A 127 -24.32 28.04 -6.63
C ASP A 127 -25.31 27.63 -7.75
N TYR A 128 -26.23 28.51 -8.01
CA TYR A 128 -27.23 28.41 -9.05
C TYR A 128 -27.06 29.60 -10.01
N LEU A 129 -26.89 29.28 -11.30
CA LEU A 129 -26.58 30.29 -12.31
C LEU A 129 -27.76 30.47 -13.28
N ASN A 130 -27.97 31.70 -13.71
CA ASN A 130 -28.99 32.06 -14.71
C ASN A 130 -30.40 31.53 -14.39
N THR A 131 -30.84 31.66 -13.15
CA THR A 131 -32.18 31.23 -12.70
C THR A 131 -32.86 32.34 -11.93
N ALA A 132 -34.16 32.49 -12.11
CA ALA A 132 -35.00 33.39 -11.37
C ALA A 132 -35.44 32.86 -9.99
N ASP A 133 -35.53 31.51 -9.89
CA ASP A 133 -35.97 30.83 -8.67
C ASP A 133 -35.07 29.62 -8.37
N LYS A 134 -34.12 29.79 -7.46
CA LYS A 134 -33.17 28.81 -7.02
C LYS A 134 -33.88 27.62 -6.33
N LEU A 135 -34.91 27.87 -5.55
CA LEU A 135 -35.63 26.81 -4.81
C LEU A 135 -36.46 25.93 -5.75
N PHE A 136 -37.09 26.55 -6.76
CA PHE A 136 -37.82 25.78 -7.79
C PHE A 136 -36.89 24.93 -8.63
N LEU A 137 -35.74 25.50 -9.06
CA LEU A 137 -34.70 24.79 -9.79
C LEU A 137 -34.19 23.57 -9.00
N LEU A 138 -33.88 23.75 -7.73
CA LEU A 138 -33.44 22.68 -6.83
C LEU A 138 -34.55 21.63 -6.64
N LYS A 139 -35.79 22.07 -6.39
CA LYS A 139 -36.94 21.17 -6.18
C LYS A 139 -37.16 20.24 -7.37
N ILE A 140 -37.19 20.77 -8.59
CA ILE A 140 -37.34 19.99 -9.81
C ILE A 140 -36.17 19.03 -10.00
N SER A 141 -34.95 19.52 -9.83
CA SER A 141 -33.75 18.70 -10.00
C SER A 141 -33.68 17.55 -9.00
N ALA A 142 -33.95 17.82 -7.72
CA ALA A 142 -33.98 16.81 -6.69
C ALA A 142 -35.11 15.80 -6.91
N SER A 143 -36.28 16.25 -7.45
CA SER A 143 -37.42 15.37 -7.73
C SER A 143 -37.08 14.37 -8.83
N LEU A 144 -36.50 14.80 -9.96
CA LEU A 144 -36.11 13.95 -11.07
C LEU A 144 -34.98 12.96 -10.66
N GLU A 145 -34.01 13.43 -9.93
CA GLU A 145 -32.86 12.64 -9.49
C GLU A 145 -33.17 11.74 -8.25
N SER A 146 -34.34 11.88 -7.63
CA SER A 146 -34.68 11.16 -6.40
C SER A 146 -34.60 9.63 -6.50
N GLN A 147 -34.72 9.07 -7.69
CA GLN A 147 -34.63 7.63 -7.97
C GLN A 147 -33.25 7.22 -8.51
N SER A 148 -32.37 8.16 -8.78
CA SER A 148 -31.02 7.90 -9.28
C SER A 148 -30.06 7.57 -8.13
N ARG A 149 -29.10 6.67 -8.39
CA ARG A 149 -28.01 6.36 -7.47
C ARG A 149 -26.73 7.15 -7.75
N HIS A 150 -26.80 8.11 -8.65
CA HIS A 150 -25.64 8.92 -9.00
C HIS A 150 -25.23 9.83 -7.83
N PRO A 151 -23.92 10.11 -7.61
CA PRO A 151 -23.48 11.02 -6.55
C PRO A 151 -24.13 12.41 -6.61
N ILE A 152 -24.33 12.94 -7.81
CA ILE A 152 -25.02 14.23 -8.05
C ILE A 152 -26.45 14.18 -7.53
N ALA A 153 -27.16 13.10 -7.75
CA ALA A 153 -28.52 12.90 -7.25
C ALA A 153 -28.59 13.02 -5.72
N SER A 154 -27.65 12.37 -5.04
CA SER A 154 -27.52 12.47 -3.57
C SER A 154 -27.28 13.89 -3.11
N ALA A 155 -26.47 14.69 -3.82
CA ALA A 155 -26.22 16.09 -3.51
C ALA A 155 -27.49 16.94 -3.62
N LEU A 156 -28.22 16.80 -4.74
CA LEU A 156 -29.45 17.54 -5.00
C LEU A 156 -30.55 17.21 -3.97
N VAL A 157 -30.77 15.91 -3.74
CA VAL A 157 -31.81 15.43 -2.80
C VAL A 157 -31.48 15.83 -1.35
N ASN A 158 -30.22 15.74 -0.94
CA ASN A 158 -29.81 16.15 0.39
C ASN A 158 -29.97 17.66 0.60
N GLU A 159 -29.63 18.48 -0.41
CA GLU A 159 -29.82 19.91 -0.32
C GLU A 159 -31.30 20.30 -0.30
N ALA A 160 -32.13 19.65 -1.13
CA ALA A 160 -33.58 19.85 -1.09
C ALA A 160 -34.18 19.50 0.27
N LYS A 161 -33.72 18.43 0.92
CA LYS A 161 -34.13 18.05 2.29
C LYS A 161 -33.72 19.10 3.31
N LYS A 162 -32.52 19.65 3.25
CA LYS A 162 -32.05 20.74 4.14
C LYS A 162 -32.92 21.99 4.01
N GLN A 163 -33.37 22.28 2.78
CA GLN A 163 -34.27 23.41 2.49
C GLN A 163 -35.74 23.10 2.76
N ASN A 164 -36.05 21.92 3.33
CA ASN A 164 -37.42 21.45 3.62
C ASN A 164 -38.34 21.44 2.38
N LEU A 165 -37.79 21.17 1.19
CA LEU A 165 -38.56 21.13 -0.05
C LEU A 165 -39.27 19.77 -0.20
N SER A 166 -40.59 19.79 -0.45
CA SER A 166 -41.34 18.60 -0.82
C SER A 166 -41.06 18.22 -2.27
N LEU A 167 -40.59 16.98 -2.50
CA LEU A 167 -40.32 16.49 -3.85
C LEU A 167 -41.61 16.28 -4.65
N LEU A 168 -41.55 16.52 -5.94
CA LEU A 168 -42.64 16.33 -6.88
C LEU A 168 -42.65 14.89 -7.41
N ARG A 169 -43.80 14.42 -7.83
CA ARG A 169 -43.94 13.10 -8.43
C ARG A 169 -43.58 13.17 -9.92
N ILE A 170 -42.61 12.36 -10.33
CA ILE A 170 -42.13 12.31 -11.73
C ILE A 170 -42.35 10.90 -12.28
N LYS A 171 -42.80 10.83 -13.53
CA LYS A 171 -43.04 9.61 -14.30
C LYS A 171 -42.07 9.50 -15.48
N ASN A 172 -42.04 8.33 -16.12
CA ASN A 172 -41.30 8.08 -17.37
C ASN A 172 -39.84 8.54 -17.31
N ILE A 173 -39.12 8.15 -16.21
CA ILE A 173 -37.74 8.54 -16.01
C ILE A 173 -36.82 7.72 -16.91
N HIS A 174 -36.01 8.40 -17.72
CA HIS A 174 -35.02 7.82 -18.61
C HIS A 174 -33.63 8.40 -18.29
N THR A 175 -32.64 7.55 -18.06
CA THR A 175 -31.25 7.95 -17.78
C THR A 175 -30.36 7.60 -18.97
N GLU A 176 -29.66 8.61 -19.49
CA GLU A 176 -28.58 8.43 -20.47
C GLU A 176 -27.24 8.52 -19.74
N SER A 177 -26.58 7.36 -19.56
CA SER A 177 -25.35 7.24 -18.77
C SER A 177 -24.28 8.25 -19.20
N GLY A 178 -23.75 9.01 -18.25
CA GLY A 178 -22.71 10.03 -18.45
C GLY A 178 -23.19 11.31 -19.13
N ARG A 179 -24.49 11.47 -19.43
CA ARG A 179 -25.04 12.62 -20.16
C ARG A 179 -26.12 13.35 -19.39
N GLY A 180 -27.18 12.65 -18.94
CA GLY A 180 -28.28 13.28 -18.26
C GLY A 180 -29.44 12.35 -17.97
N ILE A 181 -30.49 12.93 -17.40
CA ILE A 181 -31.73 12.26 -17.02
C ILE A 181 -32.92 13.09 -17.49
N SER A 182 -33.96 12.41 -18.00
CA SER A 182 -35.22 13.01 -18.42
C SER A 182 -36.42 12.37 -17.68
N GLY A 183 -37.53 13.08 -17.60
CA GLY A 183 -38.76 12.56 -17.01
C GLY A 183 -39.91 13.55 -17.18
N GLU A 184 -41.14 13.11 -16.86
CA GLU A 184 -42.38 13.88 -17.01
C GLU A 184 -42.97 14.22 -15.66
N LEU A 185 -43.38 15.47 -15.48
CA LEU A 185 -44.00 15.95 -14.24
C LEU A 185 -45.49 15.67 -14.27
N ASP A 186 -46.04 15.04 -13.19
CA ASP A 186 -47.49 14.77 -13.09
C ASP A 186 -48.35 16.04 -13.05
N SER A 187 -47.79 17.16 -12.62
CA SER A 187 -48.52 18.42 -12.39
C SER A 187 -48.34 19.48 -13.49
N ILE A 188 -47.41 19.30 -14.41
CA ILE A 188 -47.13 20.21 -15.49
C ILE A 188 -46.94 19.36 -16.76
N ASP A 189 -47.72 19.66 -17.80
CA ASP A 189 -47.61 18.97 -19.10
C ASP A 189 -46.25 19.32 -19.73
N GLY A 190 -45.23 18.44 -19.49
CA GLY A 190 -43.90 18.71 -20.03
C GLY A 190 -42.79 17.80 -19.56
N GLU A 191 -41.83 17.64 -20.47
CA GLU A 191 -40.62 16.86 -20.24
C GLU A 191 -39.57 17.72 -19.49
N ILE A 192 -39.04 17.18 -18.39
CA ILE A 192 -37.91 17.75 -17.67
C ILE A 192 -36.64 17.06 -18.16
N ASN A 193 -35.60 17.82 -18.42
CA ASN A 193 -34.28 17.29 -18.72
C ASN A 193 -33.23 17.94 -17.85
N ILE A 194 -32.33 17.12 -17.24
CA ILE A 194 -31.21 17.53 -16.42
C ILE A 194 -29.94 16.83 -16.92
N GLY A 195 -28.90 17.56 -17.22
CA GLY A 195 -27.68 16.97 -17.72
C GLY A 195 -26.61 17.97 -18.14
N SER A 196 -25.60 17.46 -18.85
CA SER A 196 -24.55 18.33 -19.39
C SER A 196 -25.09 19.34 -20.40
N VAL A 197 -24.40 20.48 -20.51
CA VAL A 197 -24.76 21.54 -21.43
C VAL A 197 -24.82 21.02 -22.87
N GLU A 198 -23.88 20.17 -23.25
CA GLU A 198 -23.79 19.56 -24.58
C GLU A 198 -24.98 18.63 -24.86
N TRP A 199 -25.37 17.85 -23.84
CA TRP A 199 -26.52 16.95 -23.97
C TRP A 199 -27.84 17.71 -24.08
N LEU A 200 -28.03 18.79 -23.31
CA LEU A 200 -29.21 19.64 -23.41
C LEU A 200 -29.30 20.31 -24.82
N ASN A 201 -28.17 20.76 -25.33
CA ASN A 201 -28.12 21.29 -26.71
C ASN A 201 -28.53 20.22 -27.72
N SER A 202 -28.11 18.95 -27.56
CA SER A 202 -28.52 17.83 -28.47
C SER A 202 -30.01 17.51 -28.37
N LYS A 203 -30.65 17.78 -27.21
CA LYS A 203 -32.12 17.68 -27.02
C LYS A 203 -32.88 18.89 -27.58
N GLY A 204 -32.20 19.89 -28.16
CA GLY A 204 -32.78 21.07 -28.77
C GLY A 204 -33.10 22.20 -27.78
N VAL A 205 -32.45 22.21 -26.61
CA VAL A 205 -32.51 23.33 -25.68
C VAL A 205 -31.63 24.46 -26.20
N ILE A 206 -32.20 25.65 -26.35
CA ILE A 206 -31.45 26.83 -26.79
C ILE A 206 -30.82 27.49 -25.58
N ILE A 207 -29.50 27.52 -25.54
CA ILE A 207 -28.72 28.22 -24.54
C ILE A 207 -28.28 29.54 -25.14
N ASP A 208 -28.81 30.64 -24.58
CA ASP A 208 -28.55 31.99 -25.07
C ASP A 208 -27.10 32.42 -24.85
N ARG A 209 -26.69 33.48 -25.55
CA ARG A 209 -25.32 34.00 -25.47
C ARG A 209 -24.93 34.40 -24.04
N LYS A 210 -25.86 35.04 -23.32
CA LYS A 210 -25.64 35.49 -21.92
C LYS A 210 -25.36 34.30 -21.00
N SER A 211 -26.14 33.21 -21.15
CA SER A 211 -25.93 31.96 -20.41
C SER A 211 -24.57 31.35 -20.68
N LYS A 212 -24.11 31.35 -21.94
CA LYS A 212 -22.77 30.85 -22.31
C LYS A 212 -21.66 31.70 -21.69
N GLU A 213 -21.79 33.05 -21.76
CA GLU A 213 -20.82 33.94 -21.15
C GLU A 213 -20.69 33.73 -19.63
N ILE A 214 -21.81 33.48 -18.93
CA ILE A 214 -21.79 33.14 -17.49
C ILE A 214 -21.04 31.82 -17.23
N LEU A 215 -21.25 30.81 -18.06
CA LEU A 215 -20.56 29.52 -17.90
C LEU A 215 -19.06 29.58 -18.23
N GLU A 216 -18.66 30.54 -19.08
CA GLU A 216 -17.28 30.72 -19.51
C GLU A 216 -16.44 31.59 -18.57
N THR A 217 -17.01 32.10 -17.48
CA THR A 217 -16.23 32.81 -16.47
C THR A 217 -15.19 31.86 -15.85
N GLU A 218 -14.00 32.38 -15.50
CA GLU A 218 -12.89 31.55 -14.94
C GLU A 218 -13.31 30.81 -13.67
N GLU A 219 -14.16 31.42 -12.84
CA GLU A 219 -14.67 30.82 -11.62
C GLU A 219 -15.57 29.60 -11.89
N ASN A 220 -16.38 29.67 -12.95
CA ASN A 220 -17.34 28.60 -13.26
C ASN A 220 -16.73 27.48 -14.09
N LYS A 221 -15.68 27.73 -14.87
CA LYS A 221 -15.00 26.72 -15.71
C LYS A 221 -14.40 25.59 -14.86
N SER A 222 -13.96 25.87 -13.65
CA SER A 222 -13.31 24.90 -12.77
C SER A 222 -14.28 23.95 -12.06
N HIS A 223 -15.61 24.12 -12.26
CA HIS A 223 -16.64 23.35 -11.60
C HIS A 223 -17.47 22.50 -12.58
N SER A 224 -18.12 21.47 -12.07
CA SER A 224 -19.08 20.69 -12.87
C SER A 224 -20.41 21.44 -12.95
N VAL A 225 -20.92 21.62 -14.16
CA VAL A 225 -22.18 22.32 -14.41
C VAL A 225 -23.21 21.36 -14.94
N ILE A 226 -24.39 21.35 -14.33
CA ILE A 226 -25.58 20.69 -14.86
C ILE A 226 -26.64 21.73 -15.21
N GLY A 227 -27.20 21.61 -16.42
CA GLY A 227 -28.32 22.42 -16.85
C GLY A 227 -29.64 21.74 -16.55
N VAL A 228 -30.67 22.54 -16.31
CA VAL A 228 -32.03 22.11 -16.04
C VAL A 228 -32.99 22.80 -16.99
N CYS A 229 -33.83 22.04 -17.66
CA CYS A 229 -34.85 22.59 -18.57
C CYS A 229 -36.18 21.90 -18.43
N ILE A 230 -37.24 22.60 -18.80
CA ILE A 230 -38.63 22.08 -19.02
C ILE A 230 -39.05 22.46 -20.41
N ASN A 231 -39.60 21.50 -21.15
CA ASN A 231 -40.10 21.71 -22.51
C ASN A 231 -39.10 22.46 -23.41
N LYS A 232 -37.85 22.06 -23.37
CA LYS A 232 -36.70 22.68 -24.07
C LYS A 232 -36.40 24.13 -23.70
N LYS A 233 -37.08 24.69 -22.65
CA LYS A 233 -36.76 26.01 -22.12
C LYS A 233 -35.81 25.86 -20.93
N LEU A 234 -34.65 26.48 -21.02
CA LEU A 234 -33.67 26.50 -19.94
C LEU A 234 -34.24 27.21 -18.71
N LEU A 235 -34.16 26.57 -17.54
CA LEU A 235 -34.52 27.17 -16.26
C LEU A 235 -33.30 27.77 -15.54
N GLY A 236 -32.14 27.21 -15.78
CA GLY A 236 -30.87 27.62 -15.18
C GLY A 236 -29.85 26.50 -15.09
N PHE A 237 -28.78 26.78 -14.40
CA PHE A 237 -27.71 25.82 -14.16
C PHE A 237 -27.46 25.65 -12.65
N ILE A 238 -27.01 24.48 -12.27
CA ILE A 238 -26.53 24.17 -10.93
C ILE A 238 -25.02 23.90 -11.03
N LEU A 239 -24.25 24.67 -10.28
CA LEU A 239 -22.81 24.56 -10.19
C LEU A 239 -22.45 23.59 -9.06
N LEU A 240 -21.71 22.55 -9.39
CA LEU A 240 -21.35 21.49 -8.47
C LEU A 240 -19.83 21.45 -8.26
N GLY A 241 -19.44 21.34 -7.00
CA GLY A 241 -18.07 21.11 -6.60
C GLY A 241 -17.88 19.75 -5.95
N ASP A 242 -16.66 19.31 -5.90
CA ASP A 242 -16.24 18.15 -5.11
C ASP A 242 -15.17 18.60 -4.11
N LEU A 243 -15.43 18.36 -2.83
CA LEU A 243 -14.55 18.81 -1.76
C LEU A 243 -13.25 18.03 -1.77
N LEU A 244 -12.14 18.75 -1.79
CA LEU A 244 -10.84 18.19 -1.51
C LEU A 244 -10.86 17.52 -0.12
N ARG A 245 -10.22 16.37 0.04
CA ARG A 245 -10.07 15.77 1.37
C ARG A 245 -9.18 16.66 2.23
N GLU A 246 -9.50 16.77 3.49
CA GLU A 246 -8.79 17.66 4.43
C GLU A 246 -7.29 17.35 4.54
N ASP A 247 -6.95 16.08 4.35
CA ASP A 247 -5.57 15.59 4.46
C ASP A 247 -4.85 15.43 3.10
N SER A 248 -5.51 15.74 1.97
CA SER A 248 -4.90 15.59 0.63
C SER A 248 -3.67 16.46 0.44
N ILE A 249 -3.76 17.76 0.80
CA ILE A 249 -2.62 18.69 0.64
C ILE A 249 -1.42 18.20 1.44
N ASN A 250 -1.62 17.89 2.73
CA ASN A 250 -0.53 17.43 3.60
C ASN A 250 0.04 16.07 3.14
N SER A 251 -0.83 15.17 2.66
CA SER A 251 -0.40 13.85 2.18
C SER A 251 0.44 13.95 0.91
N VAL A 252 0.01 14.77 -0.07
CA VAL A 252 0.75 15.01 -1.31
C VAL A 252 2.09 15.71 -1.01
N GLN A 253 2.10 16.71 -0.13
CA GLN A 253 3.32 17.39 0.28
C GLN A 253 4.33 16.41 0.90
N LYS A 254 3.92 15.57 1.86
CA LYS A 254 4.80 14.55 2.48
C LYS A 254 5.35 13.56 1.46
N LEU A 255 4.58 13.20 0.44
CA LEU A 255 5.07 12.31 -0.62
C LEU A 255 6.14 13.00 -1.47
N ARG A 256 5.96 14.27 -1.82
CA ARG A 256 6.97 15.06 -2.55
C ARG A 256 8.26 15.25 -1.74
N GLU A 257 8.16 15.56 -0.45
CA GLU A 257 9.30 15.64 0.48
C GLU A 257 10.08 14.32 0.56
N ASN A 258 9.41 13.20 0.37
CA ASN A 258 10.03 11.86 0.28
C ASN A 258 10.49 11.48 -1.13
N ASN A 259 10.59 12.46 -2.07
CA ASN A 259 11.07 12.32 -3.44
C ASN A 259 10.24 11.38 -4.33
N TYR A 260 8.94 11.23 -4.07
CA TYR A 260 8.05 10.56 -5.00
C TYR A 260 7.66 11.49 -6.15
N GLN A 261 7.66 10.98 -7.38
CA GLN A 261 7.10 11.66 -8.54
C GLN A 261 5.58 11.48 -8.52
N ILE A 262 4.85 12.59 -8.56
CA ILE A 262 3.39 12.58 -8.42
C ILE A 262 2.74 13.00 -9.73
N LYS A 263 1.73 12.24 -10.17
CA LYS A 263 0.92 12.56 -11.33
C LYS A 263 -0.57 12.50 -11.00
N ILE A 264 -1.38 13.29 -11.70
CA ILE A 264 -2.84 13.19 -11.65
C ILE A 264 -3.35 12.74 -13.01
N LEU A 265 -4.17 11.68 -13.03
CA LEU A 265 -4.89 11.22 -14.21
C LEU A 265 -6.39 11.30 -13.94
N SER A 266 -7.11 12.16 -14.66
CA SER A 266 -8.54 12.37 -14.47
C SER A 266 -9.32 12.29 -15.78
N GLY A 267 -10.56 11.82 -15.69
CA GLY A 267 -11.55 11.95 -16.77
C GLY A 267 -12.28 13.29 -16.77
N ASP A 268 -11.97 14.18 -15.84
CA ASP A 268 -12.59 15.48 -15.73
C ASP A 268 -11.96 16.49 -16.70
N ARG A 269 -12.63 17.62 -16.91
CA ARG A 269 -12.19 18.72 -17.77
C ARG A 269 -10.88 19.34 -17.29
N GLN A 270 -10.12 19.90 -18.21
CA GLN A 270 -8.82 20.52 -17.97
C GLN A 270 -8.84 21.52 -16.81
N GLU A 271 -9.78 22.46 -16.84
CA GLU A 271 -9.85 23.57 -15.87
C GLU A 271 -9.96 23.05 -14.44
N THR A 272 -10.81 22.03 -14.24
CA THR A 272 -11.03 21.42 -12.92
C THR A 272 -9.78 20.72 -12.40
N VAL A 273 -9.04 20.03 -13.29
CA VAL A 273 -7.81 19.29 -12.91
C VAL A 273 -6.66 20.26 -12.66
N VAL A 274 -6.55 21.33 -13.47
CA VAL A 274 -5.52 22.38 -13.30
C VAL A 274 -5.72 23.13 -11.98
N GLU A 275 -6.96 23.51 -11.63
CA GLU A 275 -7.24 24.18 -10.35
C GLU A 275 -6.87 23.28 -9.16
N LEU A 276 -7.24 21.98 -9.23
CA LEU A 276 -6.86 21.02 -8.20
C LEU A 276 -5.34 20.90 -8.08
N ALA A 277 -4.64 20.80 -9.20
CA ALA A 277 -3.19 20.67 -9.24
C ALA A 277 -2.50 21.90 -8.63
N LYS A 278 -3.00 23.11 -8.90
CA LYS A 278 -2.53 24.36 -8.26
C LYS A 278 -2.69 24.31 -6.74
N LYS A 279 -3.85 23.84 -6.23
CA LYS A 279 -4.10 23.70 -4.77
C LYS A 279 -3.16 22.67 -4.12
N LEU A 280 -2.70 21.65 -4.88
CA LEU A 280 -1.80 20.61 -4.43
C LEU A 280 -0.33 20.88 -4.75
N ASP A 281 -0.03 22.03 -5.38
CA ASP A 281 1.31 22.42 -5.85
C ASP A 281 1.94 21.35 -6.78
N ILE A 282 1.12 20.78 -7.70
CA ILE A 282 1.56 19.80 -8.71
C ILE A 282 1.73 20.52 -10.05
N PRO A 283 2.91 20.38 -10.71
CA PRO A 283 3.15 21.00 -12.01
C PRO A 283 2.18 20.53 -13.08
N GLU A 284 1.80 21.43 -13.99
CA GLU A 284 0.86 21.11 -15.09
C GLU A 284 1.37 20.01 -16.02
N ALA A 285 2.69 19.89 -16.18
CA ALA A 285 3.30 18.79 -16.94
C ALA A 285 3.01 17.38 -16.36
N GLU A 286 2.66 17.31 -15.09
CA GLU A 286 2.39 16.06 -14.35
C GLU A 286 0.92 15.71 -14.26
N ILE A 287 0.04 16.46 -14.94
CA ILE A 287 -1.39 16.21 -14.95
C ILE A 287 -1.90 15.84 -16.34
N LYS A 288 -2.94 15.00 -16.38
CA LYS A 288 -3.68 14.65 -17.60
C LYS A 288 -5.17 14.68 -17.28
N TRP A 289 -5.94 15.20 -18.22
CA TRP A 289 -7.37 15.43 -18.13
C TRP A 289 -8.10 14.81 -19.32
N ASP A 290 -9.43 14.79 -19.30
CA ASP A 290 -10.31 14.20 -20.33
C ASP A 290 -9.94 12.75 -20.71
N LEU A 291 -9.46 11.97 -19.72
CA LEU A 291 -8.98 10.61 -19.97
C LEU A 291 -10.11 9.59 -19.87
N LEU A 292 -10.31 8.81 -20.92
CA LEU A 292 -11.08 7.57 -20.85
C LEU A 292 -10.32 6.51 -20.03
N PRO A 293 -11.02 5.53 -19.43
CA PRO A 293 -10.37 4.46 -18.65
C PRO A 293 -9.23 3.73 -19.39
N GLU A 294 -9.43 3.46 -20.69
CA GLU A 294 -8.42 2.82 -21.53
C GLU A 294 -7.16 3.68 -21.73
N MET A 295 -7.32 5.01 -21.75
CA MET A 295 -6.19 5.94 -21.87
C MET A 295 -5.38 5.96 -20.58
N LYS A 296 -6.05 5.96 -19.40
CA LYS A 296 -5.37 5.84 -18.10
C LYS A 296 -4.52 4.57 -18.04
N LEU A 297 -5.10 3.43 -18.48
CA LEU A 297 -4.40 2.15 -18.55
C LEU A 297 -3.12 2.23 -19.38
N LYS A 298 -3.20 2.73 -20.62
CA LYS A 298 -2.03 2.87 -21.52
C LYS A 298 -0.93 3.75 -20.92
N ILE A 299 -1.29 4.84 -20.23
CA ILE A 299 -0.32 5.72 -19.57
C ILE A 299 0.41 4.97 -18.46
N ILE A 300 -0.33 4.21 -17.63
CA ILE A 300 0.25 3.42 -16.54
C ILE A 300 1.17 2.34 -17.08
N GLU A 301 0.76 1.59 -18.10
CA GLU A 301 1.58 0.55 -18.74
C GLU A 301 2.88 1.11 -19.33
N ASN A 302 2.83 2.29 -19.95
CA ASN A 302 4.02 2.94 -20.47
C ASN A 302 4.98 3.39 -19.35
N LEU A 303 4.45 3.98 -18.28
CA LEU A 303 5.25 4.40 -17.12
C LEU A 303 5.92 3.21 -16.41
N LYS A 304 5.25 2.07 -16.33
CA LYS A 304 5.78 0.83 -15.72
C LYS A 304 7.01 0.26 -16.41
N LYS A 305 7.25 0.59 -17.67
CA LYS A 305 8.42 0.07 -18.41
C LYS A 305 9.75 0.51 -17.78
N SER A 306 9.78 1.70 -17.20
CA SER A 306 10.99 2.29 -16.60
C SER A 306 10.86 2.61 -15.11
N ASN A 307 9.65 2.52 -14.54
CA ASN A 307 9.36 2.97 -13.18
C ASN A 307 8.58 1.92 -12.38
N LYS A 308 8.57 2.08 -11.06
CA LYS A 308 7.67 1.36 -10.15
C LYS A 308 6.53 2.28 -9.76
N VAL A 309 5.36 2.00 -10.31
CA VAL A 309 4.18 2.87 -10.29
C VAL A 309 3.16 2.36 -9.29
N ALA A 310 2.72 3.23 -8.38
CA ALA A 310 1.50 3.04 -7.59
C ALA A 310 0.36 3.82 -8.23
N MET A 311 -0.81 3.20 -8.39
CA MET A 311 -2.06 3.87 -8.75
C MET A 311 -2.95 3.96 -7.52
N ILE A 312 -3.45 5.16 -7.24
CA ILE A 312 -4.37 5.42 -6.13
C ILE A 312 -5.72 5.83 -6.71
N GLY A 313 -6.78 5.13 -6.33
CA GLY A 313 -8.13 5.34 -6.83
C GLY A 313 -9.20 4.93 -5.82
N ASP A 314 -10.47 5.25 -6.11
CA ASP A 314 -11.63 4.77 -5.35
C ASP A 314 -12.06 3.35 -5.74
N GLY A 315 -11.53 2.84 -6.85
CA GLY A 315 -11.73 1.49 -7.39
C GLY A 315 -13.10 1.23 -8.03
N ILE A 316 -13.92 2.24 -8.21
CA ILE A 316 -15.20 2.10 -8.94
C ILE A 316 -14.92 2.18 -10.44
N ASN A 317 -14.30 3.26 -10.87
CA ASN A 317 -13.98 3.52 -12.27
C ASN A 317 -12.54 3.13 -12.65
N ASP A 318 -11.67 3.05 -11.65
CA ASP A 318 -10.22 2.87 -11.83
C ASP A 318 -9.75 1.42 -11.57
N ALA A 319 -10.66 0.45 -11.36
CA ALA A 319 -10.28 -0.94 -11.10
C ALA A 319 -9.29 -1.52 -12.15
N PRO A 320 -9.44 -1.29 -13.46
CA PRO A 320 -8.45 -1.72 -14.45
C PRO A 320 -7.09 -1.03 -14.29
N ALA A 321 -7.08 0.27 -13.96
CA ALA A 321 -5.87 1.06 -13.73
C ALA A 321 -5.12 0.62 -12.46
N LEU A 322 -5.86 0.33 -11.37
CA LEU A 322 -5.31 -0.22 -10.14
C LEU A 322 -4.64 -1.57 -10.40
N ALA A 323 -5.33 -2.49 -11.08
CA ALA A 323 -4.81 -3.81 -11.42
C ALA A 323 -3.60 -3.76 -12.37
N ALA A 324 -3.55 -2.80 -13.28
CA ALA A 324 -2.46 -2.63 -14.22
C ALA A 324 -1.19 -2.04 -13.59
N SER A 325 -1.29 -1.33 -12.47
CA SER A 325 -0.14 -0.72 -11.77
C SER A 325 0.79 -1.76 -11.14
N ASN A 326 1.98 -1.35 -10.63
CA ASN A 326 2.79 -2.24 -9.80
C ASN A 326 2.21 -2.41 -8.39
N LEU A 327 1.50 -1.38 -7.91
CA LEU A 327 0.82 -1.39 -6.62
C LEU A 327 -0.48 -0.61 -6.75
N GLY A 328 -1.61 -1.31 -6.72
CA GLY A 328 -2.93 -0.70 -6.68
C GLY A 328 -3.32 -0.37 -5.24
N ILE A 329 -3.72 0.88 -4.99
CA ILE A 329 -4.10 1.37 -3.66
C ILE A 329 -5.50 1.93 -3.72
N ALA A 330 -6.43 1.31 -2.99
CA ALA A 330 -7.81 1.81 -2.88
C ALA A 330 -7.96 2.72 -1.65
N VAL A 331 -8.67 3.85 -1.83
CA VAL A 331 -8.95 4.82 -0.76
C VAL A 331 -10.42 4.76 -0.36
N GLY A 332 -10.67 4.81 0.95
CA GLY A 332 -12.00 4.97 1.51
C GLY A 332 -12.76 3.69 1.76
N SER A 333 -14.05 3.84 2.08
CA SER A 333 -15.01 2.72 2.26
C SER A 333 -15.38 2.03 0.94
N GLY A 334 -14.55 2.23 -0.10
CA GLY A 334 -14.76 1.82 -1.47
C GLY A 334 -15.50 0.51 -1.65
N THR A 335 -16.20 0.37 -2.75
CA THR A 335 -17.00 -0.83 -3.08
C THR A 335 -16.21 -2.11 -2.83
N GLN A 336 -16.91 -3.23 -2.61
CA GLN A 336 -16.26 -4.55 -2.49
C GLN A 336 -15.36 -4.85 -3.69
N ILE A 337 -15.68 -4.30 -4.87
CA ILE A 337 -14.91 -4.44 -6.12
C ILE A 337 -13.56 -3.72 -6.01
N ALA A 338 -13.52 -2.51 -5.44
CA ALA A 338 -12.27 -1.78 -5.20
C ALA A 338 -11.35 -2.54 -4.26
N LYS A 339 -11.95 -3.02 -3.15
CA LYS A 339 -11.22 -3.84 -2.18
C LYS A 339 -10.72 -5.14 -2.79
N ALA A 340 -11.43 -5.74 -3.74
CA ALA A 340 -11.02 -6.98 -4.41
C ALA A 340 -9.79 -6.76 -5.31
N ASN A 341 -9.74 -5.66 -6.05
CA ASN A 341 -8.71 -5.42 -7.08
C ASN A 341 -7.47 -4.64 -6.60
N ALA A 342 -7.52 -3.98 -5.43
CA ALA A 342 -6.38 -3.27 -4.88
C ALA A 342 -5.46 -4.20 -4.09
N ASP A 343 -4.16 -3.90 -4.11
CA ASP A 343 -3.12 -4.57 -3.32
C ASP A 343 -3.05 -4.03 -1.88
N VAL A 344 -3.36 -2.74 -1.73
CA VAL A 344 -3.39 -2.03 -0.45
C VAL A 344 -4.73 -1.30 -0.33
N VAL A 345 -5.33 -1.33 0.86
CA VAL A 345 -6.56 -0.61 1.14
C VAL A 345 -6.31 0.38 2.27
N LEU A 346 -6.57 1.66 2.01
CA LEU A 346 -6.61 2.70 3.03
C LEU A 346 -8.02 2.74 3.62
N MET A 347 -8.15 2.33 4.87
CA MET A 347 -9.43 2.27 5.57
C MET A 347 -9.87 3.67 6.01
N GLY A 348 -11.16 3.95 5.90
CA GLY A 348 -11.70 5.28 6.20
C GLY A 348 -11.48 6.29 5.07
N ASP A 349 -11.87 7.53 5.32
CA ASP A 349 -11.82 8.62 4.34
C ASP A 349 -10.52 9.45 4.44
N GLN A 350 -9.38 8.81 4.78
CA GLN A 350 -8.10 9.48 5.02
C GLN A 350 -7.00 9.01 4.06
N LEU A 351 -6.40 9.97 3.37
CA LEU A 351 -5.27 9.75 2.47
C LEU A 351 -3.93 9.69 3.24
N SER A 352 -3.89 10.19 4.47
CA SER A 352 -2.69 10.26 5.33
C SER A 352 -2.07 8.88 5.63
N GLY A 353 -2.83 7.80 5.49
CA GLY A 353 -2.31 6.43 5.54
C GLY A 353 -1.32 6.11 4.43
N LEU A 354 -1.38 6.79 3.26
CA LEU A 354 -0.51 6.51 2.12
C LEU A 354 0.96 6.85 2.38
N PRO A 355 1.35 8.09 2.77
CA PRO A 355 2.75 8.39 3.08
C PRO A 355 3.30 7.50 4.20
N TYR A 356 2.48 7.21 5.20
CA TYR A 356 2.85 6.31 6.29
C TYR A 356 3.14 4.89 5.78
N SER A 357 2.24 4.32 4.94
CA SER A 357 2.37 2.96 4.43
C SER A 357 3.64 2.77 3.59
N LEU A 358 3.96 3.73 2.72
CA LEU A 358 5.16 3.68 1.88
C LEU A 358 6.44 3.81 2.72
N SER A 359 6.44 4.69 3.73
CA SER A 359 7.55 4.82 4.68
C SER A 359 7.74 3.54 5.51
N LEU A 360 6.67 2.99 6.05
CA LEU A 360 6.70 1.72 6.79
C LEU A 360 7.24 0.58 5.93
N ALA A 361 6.82 0.49 4.67
CA ALA A 361 7.31 -0.53 3.75
C ALA A 361 8.83 -0.45 3.54
N LYS A 362 9.38 0.75 3.33
CA LYS A 362 10.84 0.95 3.21
C LYS A 362 11.58 0.51 4.47
N ARG A 363 11.07 0.90 5.66
CA ARG A 363 11.67 0.50 6.95
C ARG A 363 11.56 -1.01 7.18
N THR A 364 10.45 -1.62 6.79
CA THR A 364 10.24 -3.08 6.86
C THR A 364 11.31 -3.83 6.09
N ILE A 365 11.56 -3.46 4.84
CA ILE A 365 12.61 -4.09 4.04
C ILE A 365 14.01 -3.84 4.62
N GLY A 366 14.25 -2.65 5.18
CA GLY A 366 15.50 -2.36 5.90
C GLY A 366 15.71 -3.31 7.09
N LYS A 367 14.67 -3.55 7.91
CA LYS A 367 14.71 -4.48 9.04
C LYS A 367 14.91 -5.94 8.60
N ILE A 368 14.24 -6.36 7.51
CA ILE A 368 14.46 -7.71 6.94
C ILE A 368 15.94 -7.88 6.55
N LYS A 369 16.52 -6.90 5.84
CA LYS A 369 17.95 -6.95 5.46
C LYS A 369 18.87 -7.01 6.67
N GLN A 370 18.59 -6.24 7.73
CA GLN A 370 19.34 -6.31 9.00
C GLN A 370 19.25 -7.70 9.63
N ASN A 371 18.06 -8.26 9.75
CA ASN A 371 17.86 -9.60 10.30
C ASN A 371 18.59 -10.68 9.50
N LEU A 372 18.54 -10.61 8.15
CA LEU A 372 19.28 -11.51 7.30
C LEU A 372 20.79 -11.38 7.50
N PHE A 373 21.31 -10.15 7.57
CA PHE A 373 22.72 -9.90 7.84
C PHE A 373 23.18 -10.52 9.15
N TRP A 374 22.42 -10.33 10.24
CA TRP A 374 22.72 -10.94 11.53
C TRP A 374 22.65 -12.47 11.48
N ALA A 375 21.62 -13.04 10.87
CA ALA A 375 21.45 -14.49 10.77
C ALA A 375 22.58 -15.17 9.98
N PHE A 376 23.04 -14.56 8.88
CA PHE A 376 24.15 -15.09 8.10
C PHE A 376 25.50 -14.83 8.76
N GLY A 377 25.74 -13.60 9.25
CA GLY A 377 26.98 -13.18 9.85
C GLY A 377 27.33 -14.00 11.11
N TYR A 378 26.31 -14.28 11.92
CA TYR A 378 26.45 -15.12 13.08
C TYR A 378 26.92 -16.53 12.70
N ASN A 379 26.28 -17.19 11.74
CA ASN A 379 26.64 -18.53 11.30
C ASN A 379 28.04 -18.59 10.66
N LEU A 380 28.42 -17.54 9.90
CA LEU A 380 29.74 -17.45 9.28
C LEU A 380 30.89 -17.48 10.31
N ILE A 381 30.68 -16.90 11.49
CA ILE A 381 31.65 -16.87 12.58
C ILE A 381 31.53 -18.14 13.45
N ALA A 382 30.31 -18.53 13.77
CA ALA A 382 30.07 -19.60 14.73
C ALA A 382 30.40 -21.01 14.19
N ILE A 383 30.19 -21.28 12.89
CA ILE A 383 30.48 -22.58 12.28
C ILE A 383 31.96 -22.97 12.38
N PRO A 384 32.95 -22.11 12.01
CA PRO A 384 34.36 -22.43 12.19
C PRO A 384 34.75 -22.68 13.68
N ILE A 385 34.18 -21.90 14.60
CA ILE A 385 34.42 -22.08 16.05
C ILE A 385 33.87 -23.45 16.50
N ALA A 386 32.62 -23.78 16.10
CA ALA A 386 32.02 -25.10 16.36
C ALA A 386 32.80 -26.24 15.72
N GLY A 387 33.40 -26.00 14.55
CA GLY A 387 34.30 -26.95 13.89
C GLY A 387 35.64 -27.14 14.60
N GLY A 388 35.89 -26.43 15.69
CA GLY A 388 37.05 -26.62 16.56
C GLY A 388 38.30 -25.83 16.17
N ILE A 389 38.17 -24.77 15.31
CA ILE A 389 39.33 -23.98 14.86
C ILE A 389 40.13 -23.34 15.99
N LEU A 390 39.46 -23.01 17.14
CA LEU A 390 40.09 -22.42 18.29
C LEU A 390 40.63 -23.45 19.30
N PHE A 391 40.26 -24.74 19.15
CA PHE A 391 40.61 -25.77 20.13
C PHE A 391 42.12 -26.05 20.21
N PRO A 392 42.88 -26.18 19.09
CA PRO A 392 44.31 -26.52 19.18
C PRO A 392 45.17 -25.47 19.88
N LYS A 393 44.82 -24.19 19.68
CA LYS A 393 45.63 -23.08 20.19
C LYS A 393 45.17 -22.57 21.58
N TYR A 394 43.87 -22.51 21.78
CA TYR A 394 43.26 -21.83 22.96
C TYR A 394 42.52 -22.79 23.90
N GLY A 395 42.39 -24.07 23.58
CA GLY A 395 41.59 -25.03 24.33
C GLY A 395 40.09 -24.77 24.32
N ILE A 396 39.59 -23.84 23.49
CA ILE A 396 38.19 -23.45 23.46
C ILE A 396 37.40 -24.47 22.65
N LEU A 397 36.50 -25.18 23.35
CA LEU A 397 35.60 -26.15 22.77
C LEU A 397 34.16 -25.66 22.84
N LEU A 398 33.49 -25.60 21.70
CA LEU A 398 32.05 -25.29 21.63
C LEU A 398 31.24 -26.58 21.78
N THR A 399 30.74 -26.83 22.99
CA THR A 399 29.88 -28.01 23.20
C THR A 399 28.54 -27.89 22.47
N PRO A 400 27.85 -28.98 22.12
CA PRO A 400 26.52 -28.93 21.49
C PRO A 400 25.48 -28.15 22.30
N SER A 401 25.57 -28.17 23.64
CA SER A 401 24.69 -27.41 24.55
C SER A 401 24.91 -25.89 24.42
N ILE A 402 26.16 -25.44 24.38
CA ILE A 402 26.51 -24.04 24.19
C ILE A 402 26.11 -23.61 22.77
N ALA A 403 26.32 -24.45 21.77
CA ALA A 403 25.89 -24.23 20.37
C ALA A 403 24.37 -24.00 20.29
N ALA A 404 23.57 -24.80 20.98
CA ALA A 404 22.12 -24.67 21.06
C ALA A 404 21.68 -23.36 21.75
N LEU A 405 22.35 -22.98 22.85
CA LEU A 405 22.08 -21.72 23.55
C LEU A 405 22.34 -20.50 22.64
N LEU A 406 23.47 -20.51 21.95
CA LEU A 406 23.85 -19.43 21.04
C LEU A 406 22.86 -19.33 19.87
N MET A 407 22.38 -20.47 19.32
CA MET A 407 21.35 -20.50 18.29
C MET A 407 20.03 -19.91 18.79
N ALA A 408 19.61 -20.26 20.01
CA ALA A 408 18.39 -19.69 20.61
C ALA A 408 18.51 -18.16 20.77
N THR A 409 19.67 -17.69 21.25
CA THR A 409 19.96 -16.24 21.41
C THR A 409 19.90 -15.50 20.07
N SER A 410 20.45 -16.10 18.99
CA SER A 410 20.37 -15.52 17.65
C SER A 410 18.92 -15.36 17.19
N SER A 411 18.08 -16.36 17.42
CA SER A 411 16.65 -16.30 17.05
C SER A 411 15.90 -15.24 17.85
N ILE A 412 16.17 -15.10 19.15
CA ILE A 412 15.61 -14.05 20.01
C ILE A 412 16.01 -12.66 19.52
N THR A 413 17.28 -12.48 19.15
CA THR A 413 17.78 -11.19 18.63
C THR A 413 17.02 -10.76 17.37
N VAL A 414 16.78 -11.68 16.44
CA VAL A 414 16.00 -11.41 15.20
C VAL A 414 14.57 -10.99 15.53
N VAL A 415 13.92 -11.64 16.51
CA VAL A 415 12.56 -11.29 16.92
C VAL A 415 12.53 -9.91 17.60
N ILE A 416 13.45 -9.62 18.52
CA ILE A 416 13.54 -8.31 19.19
C ILE A 416 13.77 -7.21 18.15
N ASN A 417 14.67 -7.41 17.20
CA ASN A 417 14.91 -6.45 16.13
C ASN A 417 13.67 -6.25 15.24
N ALA A 418 12.90 -7.30 14.97
CA ALA A 418 11.63 -7.18 14.26
C ALA A 418 10.59 -6.35 15.02
N LEU A 419 10.46 -6.57 16.34
CA LEU A 419 9.55 -5.83 17.22
C LEU A 419 9.92 -4.34 17.36
N SER A 420 11.20 -3.99 17.20
CA SER A 420 11.69 -2.61 17.20
C SER A 420 11.46 -1.86 15.87
N LEU A 421 10.67 -2.40 14.94
CA LEU A 421 10.21 -1.67 13.76
C LEU A 421 9.33 -0.50 14.22
N GLU A 422 9.74 0.72 13.98
CA GLU A 422 8.99 1.96 14.32
C GLU A 422 8.14 2.46 13.14
#